data_989c205ddd4e01aa553b46ed4f17b94d
#
_entry.id   989c205ddd4e01aa553b46ed4f17b94d
#
_cell.length_a   1.000
_cell.length_b   1.000
_cell.length_c   1.000
_cell.angle_alpha   90.00
_cell.angle_beta   90.00
_cell.angle_gamma   90.00
#
_symmetry.space_group_name_H-M   'P 1'
#
loop_
_entity.id
_entity.type
_entity.pdbx_description
1 polymer ?
#
loop_
_entity_poly.entity_id
_entity_poly.type
_entity_poly.pdbx_seq_one_letter_code
_entity_poly.pdbx_strand_id
1 'polypeptide(L)'
;LPEDFSYHFDVIENIKKQFGKDIVLLIDTCLCSITPDGHCGVTNHKTINLKDTHYSLGVAANTYLEAGADIIAPSDMMKNTTKYLKKTIGINGFIDAPIMSYSSKFKSNLYGPFREAAKSSPKGFDRSSYQLPVNDRERAIKSSINNAAQGADYLMVKPGMTSIDLIADIKSNTLLPTGVYQVSGEYASMTLLNKEKLGNYINLLHESLLVFKRAKADFIITYGARDIVSHL
;
A
#
# COMPACT_ATOMS: atom_id res chain seq x y z
N LEU A 1 10.04 4.39 20.40
CA LEU A 1 9.50 3.65 19.24
C LEU A 1 8.02 3.99 19.06
N PRO A 2 7.50 4.02 17.82
CA PRO A 2 6.07 4.14 17.58
C PRO A 2 5.36 2.85 18.03
N GLU A 3 4.65 2.90 19.13
CA GLU A 3 3.95 1.75 19.73
C GLU A 3 2.50 2.07 20.09
N ASP A 4 2.11 3.34 20.10
CA ASP A 4 0.74 3.75 20.36
C ASP A 4 -0.08 3.80 19.05
N PHE A 5 -0.95 2.81 18.90
CA PHE A 5 -1.88 2.68 17.78
C PHE A 5 -3.35 2.71 18.27
N SER A 6 -3.61 3.24 19.46
CA SER A 6 -4.95 3.29 20.08
C SER A 6 -5.97 4.00 19.18
N TYR A 7 -5.59 5.13 18.58
CA TYR A 7 -6.45 5.84 17.61
C TYR A 7 -6.84 4.96 16.42
N HIS A 8 -5.88 4.20 15.88
CA HIS A 8 -6.14 3.30 14.75
C HIS A 8 -7.06 2.15 15.18
N PHE A 9 -6.83 1.60 16.37
CA PHE A 9 -7.69 0.57 16.97
C PHE A 9 -9.15 1.05 17.01
N ASP A 10 -9.40 2.21 17.63
CA ASP A 10 -10.74 2.77 17.79
C ASP A 10 -11.43 2.99 16.43
N VAL A 11 -10.70 3.52 15.45
CA VAL A 11 -11.25 3.76 14.09
C VAL A 11 -11.62 2.43 13.42
N ILE A 12 -10.74 1.43 13.46
CA ILE A 12 -10.97 0.11 12.84
C ILE A 12 -12.17 -0.57 13.51
N GLU A 13 -12.18 -0.60 14.84
CA GLU A 13 -13.26 -1.21 15.62
C GLU A 13 -14.62 -0.55 15.33
N ASN A 14 -14.66 0.78 15.27
CA ASN A 14 -15.90 1.51 14.95
C ASN A 14 -16.40 1.20 13.54
N ILE A 15 -15.51 1.14 12.54
CA ILE A 15 -15.89 0.76 11.17
C ILE A 15 -16.45 -0.67 11.17
N LYS A 16 -15.79 -1.60 11.82
CA LYS A 16 -16.25 -3.00 11.89
C LYS A 16 -17.54 -3.16 12.67
N LYS A 17 -17.76 -2.38 13.73
CA LYS A 17 -19.05 -2.33 14.44
C LYS A 17 -20.18 -1.83 13.55
N GLN A 18 -19.91 -0.85 12.67
CA GLN A 18 -20.92 -0.27 11.80
C GLN A 18 -21.25 -1.16 10.59
N PHE A 19 -20.24 -1.74 9.95
CA PHE A 19 -20.40 -2.43 8.67
C PHE A 19 -20.23 -3.96 8.74
N GLY A 20 -19.66 -4.48 9.82
CA GLY A 20 -19.51 -5.91 10.06
C GLY A 20 -18.81 -6.64 8.92
N LYS A 21 -19.51 -7.61 8.33
CA LYS A 21 -19.03 -8.44 7.20
C LYS A 21 -19.38 -7.86 5.82
N ASP A 22 -20.09 -6.75 5.76
CA ASP A 22 -20.51 -6.15 4.49
C ASP A 22 -19.34 -5.49 3.74
N ILE A 23 -18.24 -5.25 4.46
CA ILE A 23 -16.98 -4.74 3.89
C ILE A 23 -15.78 -5.57 4.31
N VAL A 24 -14.79 -5.66 3.42
CA VAL A 24 -13.44 -6.14 3.72
C VAL A 24 -12.58 -4.93 4.08
N LEU A 25 -12.06 -4.91 5.31
CA LEU A 25 -11.25 -3.80 5.81
C LEU A 25 -9.76 -4.13 5.69
N LEU A 26 -9.11 -3.53 4.71
CA LEU A 26 -7.69 -3.65 4.44
C LEU A 26 -6.96 -2.44 5.00
N ILE A 27 -6.01 -2.66 5.92
CA ILE A 27 -5.32 -1.57 6.62
C ILE A 27 -3.89 -1.39 6.12
N ASP A 28 -3.61 -0.20 5.56
CA ASP A 28 -2.23 0.21 5.24
C ASP A 28 -1.38 0.23 6.51
N THR A 29 -0.38 -0.63 6.56
CA THR A 29 0.49 -0.82 7.73
C THR A 29 1.83 -0.16 7.47
N CYS A 30 1.95 1.09 7.92
CA CYS A 30 3.14 1.92 7.73
C CYS A 30 3.34 2.87 8.92
N LEU A 31 4.57 3.26 9.17
CA LEU A 31 4.91 4.17 10.25
C LEU A 31 4.99 5.65 9.83
N CYS A 32 4.87 5.97 8.54
CA CYS A 32 5.17 7.32 8.02
C CYS A 32 4.24 8.44 8.51
N SER A 33 3.04 8.12 9.01
CA SER A 33 2.12 9.09 9.60
C SER A 33 2.36 9.33 11.10
N ILE A 34 3.15 8.48 11.75
CA ILE A 34 3.40 8.51 13.20
C ILE A 34 4.88 8.71 13.55
N THR A 35 5.80 8.57 12.60
CA THR A 35 7.21 8.91 12.80
C THR A 35 7.41 10.43 12.71
N PRO A 36 8.26 11.02 13.57
CA PRO A 36 8.47 12.48 13.59
C PRO A 36 9.08 13.04 12.31
N ASP A 37 9.80 12.19 11.58
CA ASP A 37 10.52 12.53 10.35
C ASP A 37 9.78 12.08 9.07
N GLY A 38 8.59 11.47 9.19
CA GLY A 38 7.77 11.04 8.07
C GLY A 38 8.34 9.84 7.29
N HIS A 39 9.33 9.12 7.81
CA HIS A 39 9.82 7.90 7.19
C HIS A 39 8.92 6.70 7.47
N CYS A 40 8.94 5.71 6.54
CA CYS A 40 8.13 4.49 6.68
C CYS A 40 8.71 3.49 7.70
N GLY A 41 9.80 3.83 8.37
CA GLY A 41 10.46 3.04 9.40
C GLY A 41 11.10 3.91 10.45
N VAL A 42 11.55 3.29 11.52
CA VAL A 42 12.29 3.94 12.61
C VAL A 42 13.68 4.31 12.11
N THR A 43 14.05 5.58 12.26
CA THR A 43 15.33 6.09 11.78
C THR A 43 16.37 6.13 12.90
N ASN A 44 17.63 5.89 12.51
CA ASN A 44 18.80 6.16 13.32
C ASN A 44 19.74 7.06 12.49
N HIS A 45 19.79 8.35 12.80
CA HIS A 45 20.44 9.39 11.99
C HIS A 45 19.88 9.41 10.55
N LYS A 46 20.66 8.96 9.55
CA LYS A 46 20.29 8.94 8.12
C LYS A 46 20.00 7.53 7.59
N THR A 47 19.77 6.58 8.47
CA THR A 47 19.51 5.18 8.09
C THR A 47 18.26 4.64 8.77
N ILE A 48 17.70 3.58 8.21
CA ILE A 48 16.57 2.86 8.80
C ILE A 48 17.10 1.81 9.78
N ASN A 49 16.57 1.81 10.99
CA ASN A 49 16.75 0.73 11.95
C ASN A 49 15.69 -0.37 11.67
N LEU A 50 16.09 -1.41 10.94
CA LEU A 50 15.16 -2.48 10.54
C LEU A 50 14.57 -3.24 11.73
N LYS A 51 15.34 -3.48 12.79
CA LYS A 51 14.87 -4.21 13.97
C LYS A 51 13.71 -3.47 14.65
N ASP A 52 13.90 -2.20 14.92
CA ASP A 52 12.91 -1.36 15.57
C ASP A 52 11.71 -1.09 14.66
N THR A 53 11.96 -0.94 13.35
CA THR A 53 10.91 -0.81 12.34
C THR A 53 10.01 -2.05 12.31
N HIS A 54 10.60 -3.23 12.23
CA HIS A 54 9.84 -4.49 12.23
C HIS A 54 9.05 -4.67 13.52
N TYR A 55 9.65 -4.36 14.66
CA TYR A 55 8.96 -4.41 15.95
C TYR A 55 7.72 -3.52 15.95
N SER A 56 7.85 -2.23 15.62
CA SER A 56 6.72 -1.28 15.60
C SER A 56 5.65 -1.65 14.56
N LEU A 57 6.06 -2.14 13.36
CA LEU A 57 5.10 -2.67 12.39
C LEU A 57 4.38 -3.93 12.88
N GLY A 58 5.05 -4.77 13.66
CA GLY A 58 4.45 -5.94 14.30
C GLY A 58 3.42 -5.55 15.36
N VAL A 59 3.70 -4.54 16.18
CA VAL A 59 2.72 -3.97 17.14
C VAL A 59 1.51 -3.43 16.38
N ALA A 60 1.73 -2.61 15.34
CA ALA A 60 0.66 -2.07 14.52
C ALA A 60 -0.23 -3.17 13.92
N ALA A 61 0.37 -4.17 13.29
CA ALA A 61 -0.36 -5.25 12.62
C ALA A 61 -1.23 -6.05 13.61
N ASN A 62 -0.72 -6.39 14.80
CA ASN A 62 -1.49 -7.08 15.82
C ASN A 62 -2.65 -6.20 16.32
N THR A 63 -2.38 -4.94 16.66
CA THR A 63 -3.41 -3.97 17.10
C THR A 63 -4.53 -3.85 16.05
N TYR A 64 -4.20 -3.80 14.77
CA TYR A 64 -5.20 -3.69 13.71
C TYR A 64 -6.05 -4.95 13.57
N LEU A 65 -5.43 -6.14 13.67
CA LEU A 65 -6.16 -7.42 13.65
C LEU A 65 -7.06 -7.60 14.87
N GLU A 66 -6.59 -7.24 16.06
CA GLU A 66 -7.38 -7.23 17.30
C GLU A 66 -8.59 -6.30 17.20
N ALA A 67 -8.45 -5.16 16.53
CA ALA A 67 -9.54 -4.22 16.25
C ALA A 67 -10.53 -4.70 15.17
N GLY A 68 -10.22 -5.81 14.47
CA GLY A 68 -11.08 -6.42 13.47
C GLY A 68 -10.71 -6.15 12.01
N ALA A 69 -9.49 -5.72 11.70
CA ALA A 69 -9.00 -5.65 10.33
C ALA A 69 -9.02 -7.04 9.68
N ASP A 70 -9.42 -7.11 8.41
CA ASP A 70 -9.47 -8.36 7.66
C ASP A 70 -8.13 -8.66 6.96
N ILE A 71 -7.40 -7.63 6.52
CA ILE A 71 -6.14 -7.75 5.77
C ILE A 71 -5.14 -6.72 6.26
N ILE A 72 -3.90 -7.14 6.49
CA ILE A 72 -2.76 -6.28 6.79
C ILE A 72 -2.00 -5.96 5.51
N ALA A 73 -1.73 -4.67 5.26
CA ALA A 73 -1.13 -4.20 4.03
C ALA A 73 0.17 -3.41 4.26
N PRO A 74 1.33 -4.07 4.50
CA PRO A 74 2.60 -3.39 4.72
C PRO A 74 3.02 -2.61 3.47
N SER A 75 3.17 -1.29 3.63
CA SER A 75 3.56 -0.37 2.55
C SER A 75 4.91 0.31 2.76
N ASP A 76 5.67 -0.17 3.73
CA ASP A 76 6.95 0.38 4.17
C ASP A 76 8.11 0.14 3.19
N MET A 77 8.06 -0.94 2.40
CA MET A 77 9.10 -1.39 1.47
C MET A 77 10.42 -1.83 2.13
N MET A 78 10.42 -2.07 3.42
CA MET A 78 11.62 -2.55 4.11
C MET A 78 11.88 -4.03 3.80
N LYS A 79 13.17 -4.41 3.86
CA LYS A 79 13.57 -5.79 3.59
C LYS A 79 12.95 -6.76 4.61
N ASN A 80 12.33 -7.83 4.13
CA ASN A 80 11.78 -8.92 4.95
C ASN A 80 10.59 -8.54 5.85
N THR A 81 9.92 -7.42 5.64
CA THR A 81 8.74 -7.02 6.43
C THR A 81 7.64 -8.07 6.35
N THR A 82 7.31 -8.54 5.15
CA THR A 82 6.27 -9.59 4.96
C THR A 82 6.57 -10.83 5.79
N LYS A 83 7.79 -11.36 5.72
CA LYS A 83 8.22 -12.52 6.51
C LYS A 83 8.11 -12.29 8.01
N TYR A 84 8.54 -11.11 8.46
CA TYR A 84 8.48 -10.76 9.88
C TYR A 84 7.03 -10.67 10.37
N LEU A 85 6.18 -9.97 9.63
CA LEU A 85 4.77 -9.81 9.99
C LEU A 85 4.03 -11.15 9.99
N LYS A 86 4.20 -11.98 8.95
CA LYS A 86 3.55 -13.31 8.90
C LYS A 86 3.91 -14.16 10.12
N LYS A 87 5.17 -14.12 10.55
CA LYS A 87 5.61 -14.80 11.78
C LYS A 87 4.98 -14.18 13.03
N THR A 88 5.02 -12.85 13.15
CA THR A 88 4.60 -12.14 14.37
C THR A 88 3.09 -12.25 14.61
N ILE A 89 2.28 -12.00 13.58
CA ILE A 89 0.82 -12.12 13.70
C ILE A 89 0.41 -13.59 13.95
N GLY A 90 1.11 -14.56 13.35
CA GLY A 90 0.84 -15.98 13.57
C GLY A 90 1.10 -16.43 15.02
N ILE A 91 2.18 -15.94 15.66
CA ILE A 91 2.47 -16.22 17.06
C ILE A 91 1.37 -15.65 17.99
N ASN A 92 0.76 -14.53 17.62
CA ASN A 92 -0.31 -13.87 18.38
C ASN A 92 -1.72 -14.39 18.03
N GLY A 93 -1.83 -15.52 17.34
CA GLY A 93 -3.10 -16.19 17.07
C GLY A 93 -3.78 -15.83 15.75
N PHE A 94 -3.18 -14.95 14.93
CA PHE A 94 -3.73 -14.52 13.64
C PHE A 94 -3.06 -15.24 12.45
N ILE A 95 -2.84 -16.56 12.55
CA ILE A 95 -2.11 -17.34 11.57
C ILE A 95 -2.72 -17.30 10.16
N ASP A 96 -4.05 -17.20 10.09
CA ASP A 96 -4.83 -17.18 8.84
C ASP A 96 -5.03 -15.74 8.29
N ALA A 97 -4.59 -14.71 9.01
CA ALA A 97 -4.74 -13.34 8.56
C ALA A 97 -3.94 -13.08 7.27
N PRO A 98 -4.60 -12.63 6.19
CA PRO A 98 -3.93 -12.37 4.93
C PRO A 98 -3.03 -11.13 4.99
N ILE A 99 -1.93 -11.18 4.23
CA ILE A 99 -1.04 -10.04 4.03
C ILE A 99 -1.05 -9.63 2.56
N MET A 100 -1.42 -8.37 2.28
CA MET A 100 -1.25 -7.75 0.98
C MET A 100 0.02 -6.91 0.97
N SER A 101 1.08 -7.42 0.35
CA SER A 101 2.35 -6.69 0.26
C SER A 101 2.32 -5.63 -0.85
N TYR A 102 2.75 -4.40 -0.53
CA TYR A 102 3.12 -3.40 -1.53
C TYR A 102 4.46 -3.79 -2.17
N SER A 103 4.45 -4.90 -2.88
CA SER A 103 5.64 -5.61 -3.32
C SER A 103 6.48 -4.86 -4.35
N SER A 104 5.84 -3.99 -5.16
CA SER A 104 6.49 -3.14 -6.16
C SER A 104 6.04 -1.69 -6.01
N LYS A 105 6.60 -0.98 -5.03
CA LYS A 105 6.32 0.44 -4.77
C LYS A 105 7.53 1.30 -5.14
N PHE A 106 7.34 2.14 -6.13
CA PHE A 106 8.40 3.02 -6.64
C PHE A 106 8.49 4.33 -5.87
N LYS A 107 9.68 4.95 -5.87
CA LYS A 107 9.89 6.32 -5.42
C LYS A 107 9.32 7.29 -6.46
N SER A 108 8.05 7.58 -6.37
CA SER A 108 7.32 8.39 -7.35
C SER A 108 7.01 9.80 -6.83
N ASN A 109 7.00 10.76 -7.75
CA ASN A 109 6.51 12.13 -7.50
C ASN A 109 4.97 12.20 -7.49
N LEU A 110 4.28 11.18 -8.01
CA LEU A 110 2.82 11.09 -8.00
C LEU A 110 2.20 10.90 -6.60
N TYR A 111 3.01 10.80 -5.55
CA TYR A 111 2.52 10.75 -4.16
C TYR A 111 2.36 12.14 -3.51
N GLY A 112 2.64 13.23 -4.23
CA GLY A 112 2.61 14.59 -3.69
C GLY A 112 1.34 14.93 -2.92
N PRO A 113 0.14 14.83 -3.53
CA PRO A 113 -1.12 15.19 -2.85
C PRO A 113 -1.37 14.37 -1.57
N PHE A 114 -1.04 13.07 -1.58
CA PHE A 114 -1.15 12.23 -0.38
C PHE A 114 -0.18 12.65 0.72
N ARG A 115 1.09 12.91 0.37
CA ARG A 115 2.11 13.30 1.36
C ARG A 115 1.75 14.60 2.07
N GLU A 116 1.17 15.53 1.34
CA GLU A 116 0.69 16.79 1.90
C GLU A 116 -0.47 16.56 2.87
N ALA A 117 -1.50 15.83 2.44
CA ALA A 117 -2.67 15.51 3.25
C ALA A 117 -2.32 14.72 4.52
N ALA A 118 -1.45 13.72 4.40
CA ALA A 118 -1.02 12.85 5.50
C ALA A 118 0.12 13.45 6.34
N LYS A 119 0.62 14.64 6.01
CA LYS A 119 1.80 15.28 6.65
C LYS A 119 3.01 14.33 6.75
N SER A 120 3.16 13.44 5.76
CA SER A 120 4.14 12.35 5.75
C SER A 120 5.30 12.58 4.78
N SER A 121 5.64 13.84 4.50
CA SER A 121 6.83 14.16 3.73
C SER A 121 8.09 13.83 4.53
N PRO A 122 9.03 13.04 3.96
CA PRO A 122 10.23 12.62 4.69
C PRO A 122 11.15 13.83 4.95
N LYS A 123 11.75 13.86 6.16
CA LYS A 123 12.72 14.86 6.58
C LYS A 123 14.12 14.22 6.65
N GLY A 124 15.15 15.01 6.42
CA GLY A 124 16.55 14.60 6.57
C GLY A 124 17.13 13.88 5.36
N PHE A 125 16.51 12.79 4.89
CA PHE A 125 16.85 12.07 3.67
C PHE A 125 15.58 11.62 2.93
N ASP A 126 15.71 11.18 1.70
CA ASP A 126 14.58 10.73 0.91
C ASP A 126 14.32 9.21 1.06
N ARG A 127 13.29 8.71 0.40
CA ARG A 127 12.90 7.30 0.48
C ARG A 127 13.63 6.39 -0.53
N SER A 128 14.68 6.86 -1.21
CA SER A 128 15.41 6.08 -2.22
C SER A 128 16.15 4.87 -1.64
N SER A 129 16.44 4.90 -0.35
CA SER A 129 17.10 3.78 0.32
C SER A 129 16.24 2.52 0.46
N TYR A 130 14.91 2.65 0.37
CA TYR A 130 13.98 1.53 0.53
C TYR A 130 12.87 1.45 -0.51
N GLN A 131 12.47 2.53 -1.19
CA GLN A 131 11.57 2.47 -2.34
C GLN A 131 12.34 2.17 -3.63
N LEU A 132 11.67 1.51 -4.58
CA LEU A 132 12.28 1.13 -5.85
C LEU A 132 12.56 2.34 -6.74
N PRO A 133 13.69 2.37 -7.45
CA PRO A 133 13.91 3.35 -8.51
C PRO A 133 12.89 3.17 -9.64
N VAL A 134 12.35 4.25 -10.19
CA VAL A 134 11.28 4.21 -11.20
C VAL A 134 11.66 3.52 -12.50
N ASN A 135 12.94 3.37 -12.78
CA ASN A 135 13.50 2.75 -13.99
C ASN A 135 13.97 1.30 -13.77
N ASP A 136 13.76 0.72 -12.58
CA ASP A 136 14.29 -0.61 -12.27
C ASP A 136 13.17 -1.67 -12.26
N ARG A 137 12.79 -2.09 -13.46
CA ARG A 137 11.76 -3.09 -13.70
C ARG A 137 12.11 -4.46 -13.11
N GLU A 138 13.34 -4.89 -13.31
CA GLU A 138 13.79 -6.22 -12.84
C GLU A 138 13.75 -6.33 -11.32
N ARG A 139 14.20 -5.29 -10.64
CA ARG A 139 14.16 -5.23 -9.19
C ARG A 139 12.72 -5.23 -8.66
N ALA A 140 11.79 -4.61 -9.38
CA ALA A 140 10.38 -4.61 -9.03
C ALA A 140 9.77 -6.03 -9.09
N ILE A 141 10.01 -6.76 -10.17
CA ILE A 141 9.55 -8.15 -10.33
C ILE A 141 10.19 -9.04 -9.25
N LYS A 142 11.50 -8.94 -9.05
CA LYS A 142 12.24 -9.69 -8.03
C LYS A 142 11.72 -9.39 -6.62
N SER A 143 11.39 -8.14 -6.33
CA SER A 143 10.78 -7.75 -5.05
C SER A 143 9.45 -8.47 -4.83
N SER A 144 8.59 -8.52 -5.86
CA SER A 144 7.30 -9.21 -5.77
C SER A 144 7.45 -10.73 -5.58
N ILE A 145 8.37 -11.37 -6.31
CA ILE A 145 8.68 -12.79 -6.12
C ILE A 145 9.17 -13.06 -4.69
N ASN A 146 10.05 -12.20 -4.17
CA ASN A 146 10.54 -12.33 -2.80
C ASN A 146 9.43 -12.18 -1.75
N ASN A 147 8.49 -11.24 -1.95
CA ASN A 147 7.37 -11.05 -1.02
C ASN A 147 6.40 -12.25 -1.06
N ALA A 148 6.15 -12.81 -2.24
CA ALA A 148 5.38 -14.05 -2.39
C ALA A 148 6.03 -15.21 -1.61
N ALA A 149 7.35 -15.42 -1.79
CA ALA A 149 8.10 -16.43 -1.06
C ALA A 149 8.17 -16.19 0.46
N GLN A 150 7.95 -14.98 0.93
CA GLN A 150 7.87 -14.60 2.34
C GLN A 150 6.48 -14.79 2.96
N GLY A 151 5.49 -15.23 2.19
CA GLY A 151 4.14 -15.53 2.66
C GLY A 151 3.14 -14.38 2.47
N ALA A 152 3.35 -13.48 1.51
CA ALA A 152 2.29 -12.59 1.06
C ALA A 152 1.17 -13.39 0.39
N ASP A 153 -0.07 -13.02 0.65
CA ASP A 153 -1.27 -13.62 0.06
C ASP A 153 -1.73 -12.82 -1.17
N TYR A 154 -1.45 -11.52 -1.19
CA TYR A 154 -1.72 -10.59 -2.29
C TYR A 154 -0.50 -9.71 -2.55
N LEU A 155 -0.32 -9.30 -3.81
CA LEU A 155 0.74 -8.40 -4.23
C LEU A 155 0.17 -7.10 -4.81
N MET A 156 0.90 -6.01 -4.67
CA MET A 156 0.46 -4.68 -5.13
C MET A 156 1.57 -3.96 -5.87
N VAL A 157 1.22 -3.35 -7.00
CA VAL A 157 2.07 -2.44 -7.77
C VAL A 157 1.63 -0.99 -7.52
N LYS A 158 2.57 -0.08 -7.27
CA LYS A 158 2.31 1.35 -6.96
C LYS A 158 3.43 2.25 -7.48
N PRO A 159 3.14 3.32 -8.26
CA PRO A 159 1.85 3.79 -8.77
C PRO A 159 1.25 2.89 -9.85
N GLY A 160 -0.04 3.08 -10.16
CA GLY A 160 -0.79 2.24 -11.06
C GLY A 160 -0.43 2.39 -12.53
N MET A 161 -0.78 3.50 -13.15
CA MET A 161 -0.64 3.72 -14.61
C MET A 161 0.80 3.67 -15.09
N THR A 162 1.74 4.16 -14.30
CA THR A 162 3.18 4.17 -14.66
C THR A 162 3.87 2.83 -14.47
N SER A 163 3.17 1.80 -14.02
CA SER A 163 3.74 0.47 -13.70
C SER A 163 2.87 -0.68 -14.21
N ILE A 164 2.00 -0.42 -15.20
CA ILE A 164 1.11 -1.43 -15.79
C ILE A 164 1.86 -2.57 -16.46
N ASP A 165 3.06 -2.30 -16.94
CA ASP A 165 3.98 -3.26 -17.59
C ASP A 165 4.43 -4.38 -16.65
N LEU A 166 4.27 -4.21 -15.33
CA LEU A 166 4.72 -5.18 -14.32
C LEU A 166 3.66 -6.21 -13.95
N ILE A 167 2.38 -5.86 -14.05
CA ILE A 167 1.27 -6.61 -13.44
C ILE A 167 1.22 -8.05 -13.97
N ALA A 168 1.22 -8.21 -15.29
CA ALA A 168 1.14 -9.52 -15.92
C ALA A 168 2.34 -10.41 -15.60
N ASP A 169 3.54 -9.84 -15.54
CA ASP A 169 4.77 -10.58 -15.25
C ASP A 169 4.85 -10.98 -13.78
N ILE A 170 4.50 -10.08 -12.85
CA ILE A 170 4.44 -10.41 -11.42
C ILE A 170 3.46 -11.57 -11.21
N LYS A 171 2.27 -11.46 -11.79
CA LYS A 171 1.23 -12.47 -11.68
C LYS A 171 1.68 -13.82 -12.25
N SER A 172 2.33 -13.85 -13.41
CA SER A 172 2.83 -15.10 -14.02
C SER A 172 3.95 -15.76 -13.22
N ASN A 173 4.79 -14.98 -12.54
CA ASN A 173 5.91 -15.48 -11.75
C ASN A 173 5.53 -15.90 -10.32
N THR A 174 4.42 -15.39 -9.78
CA THR A 174 4.05 -15.63 -8.37
C THR A 174 2.78 -16.44 -8.22
N LEU A 175 1.93 -16.47 -9.25
CA LEU A 175 0.59 -17.07 -9.24
C LEU A 175 -0.35 -16.47 -8.17
N LEU A 176 0.04 -15.35 -7.55
CA LEU A 176 -0.77 -14.66 -6.55
C LEU A 176 -1.65 -13.58 -7.18
N PRO A 177 -2.81 -13.29 -6.57
CA PRO A 177 -3.60 -12.12 -6.95
C PRO A 177 -2.75 -10.86 -6.84
N THR A 178 -2.69 -10.11 -7.94
CA THR A 178 -1.86 -8.92 -8.07
C THR A 178 -2.73 -7.71 -8.39
N GLY A 179 -2.70 -6.74 -7.50
CA GLY A 179 -3.45 -5.50 -7.61
C GLY A 179 -2.61 -4.31 -8.00
N VAL A 180 -3.30 -3.21 -8.21
CA VAL A 180 -2.71 -1.93 -8.60
C VAL A 180 -3.28 -0.81 -7.74
N TYR A 181 -2.41 0.15 -7.37
CA TYR A 181 -2.82 1.36 -6.67
C TYR A 181 -2.77 2.56 -7.59
N GLN A 182 -3.94 3.07 -8.00
CA GLN A 182 -4.06 4.37 -8.64
C GLN A 182 -3.86 5.48 -7.60
N VAL A 183 -2.69 6.11 -7.64
CA VAL A 183 -2.25 7.00 -6.56
C VAL A 183 -2.82 8.41 -6.67
N SER A 184 -2.63 9.19 -5.60
CA SER A 184 -3.20 10.53 -5.47
C SER A 184 -2.85 11.49 -6.60
N GLY A 185 -1.63 11.42 -7.14
CA GLY A 185 -1.24 12.25 -8.28
C GLY A 185 -1.90 11.83 -9.59
N GLU A 186 -2.14 10.54 -9.80
CA GLU A 186 -2.89 10.03 -10.96
C GLU A 186 -4.36 10.49 -10.87
N TYR A 187 -4.98 10.34 -9.71
CA TYR A 187 -6.32 10.83 -9.43
C TYR A 187 -6.44 12.36 -9.60
N ALA A 188 -5.51 13.11 -9.00
CA ALA A 188 -5.49 14.58 -9.11
C ALA A 188 -5.31 15.06 -10.55
N SER A 189 -4.53 14.36 -11.37
CA SER A 189 -4.36 14.70 -12.79
C SER A 189 -5.67 14.61 -13.56
N MET A 190 -6.48 13.57 -13.33
CA MET A 190 -7.79 13.41 -13.98
C MET A 190 -8.78 14.50 -13.52
N THR A 191 -8.80 14.86 -12.23
CA THR A 191 -9.66 15.92 -11.71
C THR A 191 -9.23 17.30 -12.24
N LEU A 192 -7.93 17.56 -12.39
CA LEU A 192 -7.42 18.79 -13.01
C LEU A 192 -7.79 18.90 -14.48
N LEU A 193 -7.63 17.84 -15.27
CA LEU A 193 -8.07 17.83 -16.67
C LEU A 193 -9.55 18.14 -16.80
N ASN A 194 -10.39 17.61 -15.92
CA ASN A 194 -11.82 17.93 -15.91
C ASN A 194 -12.09 19.40 -15.53
N LYS A 195 -11.39 19.91 -14.50
CA LYS A 195 -11.52 21.32 -14.07
C LYS A 195 -11.17 22.30 -15.19
N GLU A 196 -10.10 22.00 -15.94
CA GLU A 196 -9.63 22.82 -17.08
C GLU A 196 -10.41 22.54 -18.36
N LYS A 197 -11.47 21.71 -18.34
CA LYS A 197 -12.31 21.33 -19.50
C LYS A 197 -11.51 20.63 -20.63
N LEU A 198 -10.41 19.98 -20.29
CA LEU A 198 -9.56 19.22 -21.22
C LEU A 198 -9.88 17.71 -21.20
N GLY A 199 -10.79 17.27 -20.37
CA GLY A 199 -11.22 15.88 -20.27
C GLY A 199 -12.42 15.72 -19.34
N ASN A 200 -13.16 14.62 -19.49
CA ASN A 200 -14.22 14.25 -18.56
C ASN A 200 -13.66 13.31 -17.49
N TYR A 201 -13.80 13.66 -16.23
CA TYR A 201 -13.24 12.91 -15.10
C TYR A 201 -13.71 11.46 -15.06
N ILE A 202 -15.02 11.22 -15.19
CA ILE A 202 -15.59 9.85 -15.11
C ILE A 202 -15.08 8.99 -16.27
N ASN A 203 -14.99 9.54 -17.48
CA ASN A 203 -14.47 8.82 -18.63
C ASN A 203 -12.98 8.48 -18.47
N LEU A 204 -12.16 9.42 -17.99
CA LEU A 204 -10.73 9.20 -17.70
C LEU A 204 -10.54 8.14 -16.61
N LEU A 205 -11.34 8.19 -15.55
CA LEU A 205 -11.32 7.20 -14.47
C LEU A 205 -11.70 5.83 -15.02
N HIS A 206 -12.81 5.71 -15.71
CA HIS A 206 -13.28 4.46 -16.31
C HIS A 206 -12.24 3.86 -17.27
N GLU A 207 -11.68 4.67 -18.18
CA GLU A 207 -10.62 4.24 -19.09
C GLU A 207 -9.43 3.68 -18.34
N SER A 208 -8.97 4.36 -17.26
CA SER A 208 -7.85 3.87 -16.45
C SER A 208 -8.13 2.51 -15.80
N LEU A 209 -9.36 2.27 -15.32
CA LEU A 209 -9.77 0.99 -14.74
C LEU A 209 -9.77 -0.12 -15.81
N LEU A 210 -10.24 0.17 -17.03
CA LEU A 210 -10.20 -0.78 -18.14
C LEU A 210 -8.75 -1.10 -18.56
N VAL A 211 -7.85 -0.13 -18.51
CA VAL A 211 -6.40 -0.35 -18.73
C VAL A 211 -5.82 -1.29 -17.69
N PHE A 212 -6.12 -1.09 -16.41
CA PHE A 212 -5.68 -2.00 -15.34
C PHE A 212 -6.24 -3.42 -15.51
N LYS A 213 -7.52 -3.54 -15.86
CA LYS A 213 -8.13 -4.84 -16.18
C LYS A 213 -7.44 -5.52 -17.36
N ARG A 214 -7.17 -4.78 -18.45
CA ARG A 214 -6.42 -5.27 -19.62
C ARG A 214 -5.02 -5.75 -19.22
N ALA A 215 -4.35 -5.06 -18.29
CA ALA A 215 -3.06 -5.45 -17.74
C ALA A 215 -3.13 -6.66 -16.80
N LYS A 216 -4.32 -7.25 -16.59
CA LYS A 216 -4.61 -8.42 -15.73
C LYS A 216 -4.53 -8.15 -14.23
N ALA A 217 -4.75 -6.90 -13.79
CA ALA A 217 -4.93 -6.62 -12.36
C ALA A 217 -6.17 -7.35 -11.82
N ASP A 218 -6.04 -8.01 -10.67
CA ASP A 218 -7.13 -8.73 -10.00
C ASP A 218 -7.98 -7.80 -9.14
N PHE A 219 -7.38 -6.72 -8.61
CA PHE A 219 -8.07 -5.69 -7.86
C PHE A 219 -7.40 -4.33 -8.06
N ILE A 220 -8.15 -3.28 -7.82
CA ILE A 220 -7.70 -1.90 -8.02
C ILE A 220 -8.02 -1.09 -6.78
N ILE A 221 -7.03 -0.40 -6.22
CA ILE A 221 -7.23 0.63 -5.19
C ILE A 221 -7.22 1.98 -5.86
N THR A 222 -8.26 2.76 -5.69
CA THR A 222 -8.41 4.10 -6.29
C THR A 222 -9.15 5.05 -5.36
N TYR A 223 -8.78 6.32 -5.40
CA TYR A 223 -9.52 7.39 -4.74
C TYR A 223 -10.89 7.64 -5.37
N GLY A 224 -11.07 7.27 -6.64
CA GLY A 224 -12.30 7.43 -7.39
C GLY A 224 -13.31 6.27 -7.25
N ALA A 225 -13.10 5.32 -6.33
CA ALA A 225 -13.96 4.15 -6.21
C ALA A 225 -15.44 4.52 -6.00
N ARG A 226 -15.71 5.49 -5.13
CA ARG A 226 -17.07 5.96 -4.87
C ARG A 226 -17.72 6.61 -6.08
N ASP A 227 -16.93 7.34 -6.88
CA ASP A 227 -17.43 8.11 -8.02
C ASP A 227 -17.76 7.20 -9.21
N ILE A 228 -17.05 6.08 -9.34
CA ILE A 228 -17.17 5.19 -10.51
C ILE A 228 -18.14 4.03 -10.30
N VAL A 229 -18.45 3.66 -9.06
CA VAL A 229 -19.24 2.45 -8.77
C VAL A 229 -20.63 2.46 -9.43
N SER A 230 -21.23 3.62 -9.59
CA SER A 230 -22.52 3.77 -10.30
C SER A 230 -22.42 3.74 -11.83
N HIS A 231 -21.21 3.64 -12.37
CA HIS A 231 -20.91 3.62 -13.81
C HIS A 231 -20.28 2.26 -14.26
N LEU A 232 -20.11 1.29 -13.34
CA LEU A 232 -19.68 -0.07 -13.59
C LEU A 232 -20.89 -0.99 -13.79
#